data_a92d2878fee46133d2c7a81278160fc5
#
_entry.id   a92d2878fee46133d2c7a81278160fc5
#
_cell.length_a   1.000
_cell.length_b   1.000
_cell.length_c   1.000
_cell.angle_alpha   90.00
_cell.angle_beta   90.00
_cell.angle_gamma   90.00
#
_symmetry.space_group_name_H-M   'P 1'
#
loop_
_entity.id
_entity.type
_entity.pdbx_description
1 polymer ?
#
loop_
_entity_poly.entity_id
_entity_poly.type
_entity_poly.pdbx_seq_one_letter_code
_entity_poly.pdbx_strand_id
1 'polypeptide(L)'
;MGINLGHDGGAALVTPNTMIAIGEERLNRTRYSPGWQAAMLYCLRAAGMRLTDVDLVVVSNFGRFQATPAETGLAHLGIRDDRIRILDHYLSHAYTAYCLGPYDIATVLVTDGAGNNTDTETFYLASHSGIERLGGNDPGRGRHGGIGATYEAFTEHLGWHAQEAGKTMALASYGDPSAYLAPLFDVHDTRVYGRLEETHARGVAAFAAATGFDFGPVGSRGDDPRGVDAAAYLQSQVEQVLCSLVQAVISVTGVSDVCMAGGVALNCVANDKIRRLPGVSGLFVPPPASDRGQALGCALYGLHRLTGELPRRPIVTDSFGRSYTDEEIELALNRDPRSGLVERRFAPFTWHRESDVAACAAQMLASGRLIGWFQGGSELGPRALGNRSILADPRSTASRDALNDRIKHREVFRPFAPAVPEAEAARWFDVNGPSPFMLLAPAVLDAARSRIPGVVHVDGTARVQTVDPLVSPLFAALVEHFGALTGVPVVLNTSFNDHEPIVETPADALATFQAGELDALFLGDYLVEKI
;
A
#
# COMPACT_ATOMS: atom_id res chain seq x y z
N MET A 1 -6.27 -20.36 -7.16
CA MET A 1 -6.24 -18.98 -7.69
C MET A 1 -7.20 -18.12 -6.87
N GLY A 2 -6.85 -16.91 -6.52
CA GLY A 2 -7.70 -15.94 -5.85
C GLY A 2 -8.04 -14.77 -6.78
N ILE A 3 -9.25 -14.23 -6.64
CA ILE A 3 -9.76 -13.11 -7.45
C ILE A 3 -10.47 -12.13 -6.53
N ASN A 4 -10.22 -10.83 -6.72
CA ASN A 4 -11.01 -9.75 -6.15
C ASN A 4 -11.87 -9.11 -7.25
N LEU A 5 -13.19 -9.06 -7.04
CA LEU A 5 -14.15 -8.45 -7.98
C LEU A 5 -14.45 -6.98 -7.69
N GLY A 6 -14.02 -6.48 -6.52
CA GLY A 6 -14.31 -5.12 -6.06
C GLY A 6 -13.46 -4.04 -6.74
N HIS A 7 -13.50 -2.83 -6.20
CA HIS A 7 -12.46 -1.84 -6.47
C HIS A 7 -11.09 -2.42 -6.04
N ASP A 8 -10.00 -1.90 -6.59
CA ASP A 8 -8.68 -2.54 -6.45
C ASP A 8 -8.71 -4.02 -6.88
N GLY A 9 -9.44 -4.32 -7.97
CA GLY A 9 -9.58 -5.65 -8.52
C GLY A 9 -8.23 -6.26 -8.91
N GLY A 10 -8.16 -7.59 -8.91
CA GLY A 10 -6.91 -8.27 -9.22
C GLY A 10 -7.01 -9.78 -9.11
N ALA A 11 -5.88 -10.43 -9.34
CA ALA A 11 -5.75 -11.89 -9.22
C ALA A 11 -4.44 -12.28 -8.53
N ALA A 12 -4.48 -13.46 -7.90
CA ALA A 12 -3.32 -14.10 -7.32
C ALA A 12 -3.31 -15.60 -7.62
N LEU A 13 -2.15 -16.13 -7.94
CA LEU A 13 -1.91 -17.56 -8.10
C LEU A 13 -0.97 -18.03 -6.99
N VAL A 14 -1.45 -18.97 -6.18
CA VAL A 14 -0.66 -19.56 -5.10
C VAL A 14 -0.60 -21.07 -5.31
N THR A 15 0.60 -21.61 -5.29
CA THR A 15 0.92 -23.04 -5.28
C THR A 15 1.79 -23.34 -4.07
N PRO A 16 2.14 -24.60 -3.78
CA PRO A 16 3.11 -24.90 -2.72
C PRO A 16 4.43 -24.14 -2.83
N ASN A 17 4.86 -23.78 -4.03
CA ASN A 17 6.20 -23.20 -4.28
C ASN A 17 6.17 -21.79 -4.88
N THR A 18 5.00 -21.25 -5.23
CA THR A 18 4.90 -19.99 -5.98
C THR A 18 3.78 -19.12 -5.42
N MET A 19 4.04 -17.83 -5.33
CA MET A 19 3.03 -16.79 -5.10
C MET A 19 3.25 -15.69 -6.14
N ILE A 20 2.27 -15.46 -7.00
CA ILE A 20 2.25 -14.38 -7.99
C ILE A 20 0.94 -13.65 -7.83
N ALA A 21 0.98 -12.33 -7.73
CA ALA A 21 -0.22 -11.53 -7.59
C ALA A 21 -0.03 -10.15 -8.25
N ILE A 22 -1.12 -9.61 -8.79
CA ILE A 22 -1.12 -8.28 -9.39
C ILE A 22 -2.52 -7.67 -9.36
N GLY A 23 -2.59 -6.36 -9.19
CA GLY A 23 -3.81 -5.57 -9.38
C GLY A 23 -4.08 -5.30 -10.85
N GLU A 24 -5.35 -5.35 -11.24
CA GLU A 24 -5.80 -5.07 -12.62
C GLU A 24 -5.38 -3.65 -13.06
N GLU A 25 -5.38 -2.67 -12.13
CA GLU A 25 -4.95 -1.29 -12.37
C GLU A 25 -3.54 -1.18 -12.96
N ARG A 26 -2.64 -2.10 -12.56
CA ARG A 26 -1.24 -2.11 -13.05
C ARG A 26 -1.17 -2.43 -14.54
N LEU A 27 -2.12 -3.22 -15.03
CA LEU A 27 -2.16 -3.73 -16.41
C LEU A 27 -3.00 -2.85 -17.33
N ASN A 28 -4.15 -2.34 -16.86
CA ASN A 28 -5.02 -1.48 -17.66
C ASN A 28 -4.75 0.03 -17.48
N ARG A 29 -3.80 0.39 -16.60
CA ARG A 29 -3.35 1.76 -16.31
C ARG A 29 -4.43 2.69 -15.77
N THR A 30 -5.49 2.14 -15.14
CA THR A 30 -6.59 2.89 -14.55
C THR A 30 -6.62 2.65 -13.04
N ARG A 31 -6.45 3.71 -12.23
CA ARG A 31 -6.46 3.60 -10.76
C ARG A 31 -7.77 3.06 -10.23
N TYR A 32 -7.66 2.25 -9.17
CA TYR A 32 -8.81 1.64 -8.48
C TYR A 32 -9.72 0.86 -9.42
N SER A 33 -9.17 0.37 -10.52
CA SER A 33 -9.94 -0.33 -11.53
C SER A 33 -10.58 -1.58 -10.96
N PRO A 34 -11.87 -1.79 -11.15
CA PRO A 34 -12.46 -3.10 -11.01
C PRO A 34 -11.97 -4.00 -12.14
N GLY A 35 -12.06 -5.31 -11.93
CA GLY A 35 -11.66 -6.29 -12.94
C GLY A 35 -10.58 -7.22 -12.44
N TRP A 36 -10.32 -8.26 -13.19
CA TRP A 36 -9.43 -9.34 -12.78
C TRP A 36 -8.89 -10.15 -13.97
N GLN A 37 -9.43 -9.91 -15.17
CA GLN A 37 -9.17 -10.77 -16.33
C GLN A 37 -7.73 -10.67 -16.81
N ALA A 38 -7.21 -9.44 -16.92
CA ALA A 38 -5.82 -9.25 -17.31
C ALA A 38 -4.86 -9.72 -16.20
N ALA A 39 -5.22 -9.47 -14.93
CA ALA A 39 -4.44 -9.94 -13.78
C ALA A 39 -4.40 -11.47 -13.71
N MET A 40 -5.51 -12.16 -13.97
CA MET A 40 -5.55 -13.63 -14.04
C MET A 40 -4.61 -14.17 -15.13
N LEU A 41 -4.72 -13.62 -16.35
CA LEU A 41 -3.86 -14.03 -17.47
C LEU A 41 -2.39 -13.74 -17.19
N TYR A 42 -2.09 -12.63 -16.55
CA TYR A 42 -0.75 -12.29 -16.11
C TYR A 42 -0.19 -13.36 -15.15
N CYS A 43 -0.92 -13.68 -14.08
CA CYS A 43 -0.50 -14.68 -13.10
C CYS A 43 -0.28 -16.06 -13.72
N LEU A 44 -1.19 -16.50 -14.61
CA LEU A 44 -1.07 -17.78 -15.32
C LEU A 44 0.19 -17.82 -16.21
N ARG A 45 0.40 -16.76 -17.00
CA ARG A 45 1.59 -16.67 -17.88
C ARG A 45 2.88 -16.64 -17.09
N ALA A 46 2.93 -15.86 -16.00
CA ALA A 46 4.11 -15.78 -15.15
C ALA A 46 4.46 -17.11 -14.49
N ALA A 47 3.47 -17.95 -14.20
CA ALA A 47 3.66 -19.29 -13.66
C ALA A 47 3.85 -20.37 -14.75
N GLY A 48 3.72 -20.07 -16.04
CA GLY A 48 3.74 -21.05 -17.12
C GLY A 48 2.57 -22.04 -17.08
N MET A 49 1.43 -21.62 -16.50
CA MET A 49 0.25 -22.45 -16.27
C MET A 49 -0.91 -22.04 -17.19
N ARG A 50 -1.82 -22.99 -17.44
CA ARG A 50 -3.09 -22.74 -18.12
C ARG A 50 -4.22 -22.70 -17.09
N LEU A 51 -5.33 -22.11 -17.43
CA LEU A 51 -6.52 -22.05 -16.58
C LEU A 51 -7.04 -23.45 -16.18
N THR A 52 -6.86 -24.44 -17.06
CA THR A 52 -7.20 -25.85 -16.79
C THR A 52 -6.38 -26.47 -15.67
N ASP A 53 -5.19 -25.94 -15.40
CA ASP A 53 -4.25 -26.44 -14.39
C ASP A 53 -4.56 -25.87 -12.98
N VAL A 54 -5.54 -24.97 -12.87
CA VAL A 54 -5.97 -24.38 -11.60
C VAL A 54 -7.02 -25.26 -10.94
N ASP A 55 -6.76 -25.82 -9.77
CA ASP A 55 -7.65 -26.74 -9.05
C ASP A 55 -8.85 -26.04 -8.43
N LEU A 56 -8.68 -24.84 -7.90
CA LEU A 56 -9.71 -24.08 -7.19
C LEU A 56 -9.57 -22.58 -7.47
N VAL A 57 -10.69 -21.92 -7.73
CA VAL A 57 -10.78 -20.46 -7.80
C VAL A 57 -11.59 -19.96 -6.62
N VAL A 58 -11.01 -19.05 -5.84
CA VAL A 58 -11.66 -18.41 -4.70
C VAL A 58 -11.84 -16.93 -5.00
N VAL A 59 -13.04 -16.45 -4.77
CA VAL A 59 -13.43 -15.09 -5.13
C VAL A 59 -13.86 -14.33 -3.89
N SER A 60 -13.28 -13.15 -3.67
CA SER A 60 -13.81 -12.15 -2.76
C SER A 60 -14.59 -11.10 -3.57
N ASN A 61 -15.72 -10.68 -3.06
CA ASN A 61 -16.45 -9.56 -3.59
C ASN A 61 -16.90 -8.64 -2.45
N PHE A 62 -17.01 -7.37 -2.78
CA PHE A 62 -17.55 -6.34 -1.91
C PHE A 62 -19.06 -6.19 -2.17
N GLY A 63 -19.87 -6.06 -1.10
CA GLY A 63 -21.28 -5.74 -1.23
C GLY A 63 -22.19 -6.45 -0.21
N ARG A 64 -23.45 -6.01 -0.14
CA ARG A 64 -24.46 -6.54 0.79
C ARG A 64 -24.84 -8.01 0.54
N PHE A 65 -24.60 -8.50 -0.67
CA PHE A 65 -24.91 -9.88 -1.05
C PHE A 65 -23.62 -10.55 -1.53
N GLN A 66 -23.37 -11.76 -1.07
CA GLN A 66 -22.32 -12.58 -1.64
C GLN A 66 -22.66 -12.91 -3.08
N ALA A 67 -21.72 -12.70 -4.01
CA ALA A 67 -21.87 -13.15 -5.39
C ALA A 67 -22.08 -14.68 -5.41
N THR A 68 -22.92 -15.13 -6.31
CA THR A 68 -23.01 -16.57 -6.64
C THR A 68 -21.90 -16.94 -7.62
N PRO A 69 -21.48 -18.22 -7.73
CA PRO A 69 -20.52 -18.63 -8.76
C PRO A 69 -20.89 -18.16 -10.17
N ALA A 70 -22.18 -18.17 -10.53
CA ALA A 70 -22.67 -17.70 -11.83
C ALA A 70 -22.42 -16.19 -12.05
N GLU A 71 -22.53 -15.37 -11.01
CA GLU A 71 -22.34 -13.91 -11.09
C GLU A 71 -20.87 -13.49 -11.20
N THR A 72 -19.93 -14.40 -10.92
CA THR A 72 -18.49 -14.11 -11.08
C THR A 72 -18.03 -13.99 -12.52
N GLY A 73 -18.82 -14.46 -13.48
CA GLY A 73 -18.44 -14.55 -14.89
C GLY A 73 -17.43 -15.67 -15.22
N LEU A 74 -16.95 -16.41 -14.22
CA LEU A 74 -15.93 -17.47 -14.40
C LEU A 74 -16.45 -18.68 -15.20
N ALA A 75 -17.76 -18.94 -15.15
CA ALA A 75 -18.39 -20.00 -15.91
C ALA A 75 -18.21 -19.81 -17.44
N HIS A 76 -18.19 -18.56 -17.93
CA HIS A 76 -17.94 -18.25 -19.33
C HIS A 76 -16.52 -18.61 -19.78
N LEU A 77 -15.58 -18.76 -18.85
CA LEU A 77 -14.21 -19.22 -19.10
C LEU A 77 -14.07 -20.74 -18.99
N GLY A 78 -15.18 -21.47 -18.82
CA GLY A 78 -15.19 -22.93 -18.69
C GLY A 78 -14.81 -23.45 -17.31
N ILE A 79 -14.76 -22.60 -16.28
CA ILE A 79 -14.54 -23.02 -14.90
C ILE A 79 -15.87 -23.53 -14.34
N ARG A 80 -15.89 -24.79 -13.89
CA ARG A 80 -17.09 -25.40 -13.32
C ARG A 80 -17.38 -24.82 -11.94
N ASP A 81 -18.67 -24.72 -11.58
CA ASP A 81 -19.12 -24.16 -10.30
C ASP A 81 -18.55 -24.90 -9.08
N ASP A 82 -18.31 -26.20 -9.17
CA ASP A 82 -17.70 -27.00 -8.11
C ASP A 82 -16.24 -26.62 -7.80
N ARG A 83 -15.58 -25.89 -8.73
CA ARG A 83 -14.23 -25.34 -8.58
C ARG A 83 -14.23 -23.85 -8.20
N ILE A 84 -15.38 -23.25 -7.92
CA ILE A 84 -15.51 -21.86 -7.48
C ILE A 84 -15.94 -21.82 -6.02
N ARG A 85 -15.31 -20.96 -5.24
CA ARG A 85 -15.73 -20.65 -3.87
C ARG A 85 -15.79 -19.15 -3.69
N ILE A 86 -16.82 -18.70 -3.00
CA ILE A 86 -16.95 -17.31 -2.57
C ILE A 86 -16.46 -17.23 -1.13
N LEU A 87 -15.58 -16.30 -0.85
CA LEU A 87 -14.99 -16.06 0.46
C LEU A 87 -15.52 -14.75 1.03
N ASP A 88 -15.76 -14.74 2.32
CA ASP A 88 -16.06 -13.52 3.08
C ASP A 88 -14.90 -12.51 2.96
N HIS A 89 -15.23 -11.24 2.77
CA HIS A 89 -14.29 -10.15 2.55
C HIS A 89 -13.28 -10.01 3.71
N TYR A 90 -13.79 -9.98 4.95
CA TYR A 90 -12.94 -9.82 6.13
C TYR A 90 -12.09 -11.06 6.42
N LEU A 91 -12.63 -12.23 6.15
CA LEU A 91 -11.85 -13.47 6.26
C LEU A 91 -10.72 -13.52 5.24
N SER A 92 -10.93 -13.00 4.03
CA SER A 92 -9.86 -12.88 3.03
C SER A 92 -8.72 -11.97 3.52
N HIS A 93 -9.03 -10.80 4.09
CA HIS A 93 -8.04 -9.95 4.74
C HIS A 93 -7.30 -10.67 5.87
N ALA A 94 -8.02 -11.45 6.70
CA ALA A 94 -7.40 -12.18 7.80
C ALA A 94 -6.41 -13.25 7.29
N TYR A 95 -6.74 -13.93 6.18
CA TYR A 95 -5.80 -14.86 5.52
C TYR A 95 -4.56 -14.12 5.01
N THR A 96 -4.71 -12.97 4.37
CA THR A 96 -3.58 -12.16 3.91
C THR A 96 -2.69 -11.76 5.09
N ALA A 97 -3.27 -11.22 6.16
CA ALA A 97 -2.52 -10.74 7.31
C ALA A 97 -1.77 -11.87 8.02
N TYR A 98 -2.46 -12.97 8.34
CA TYR A 98 -1.86 -14.04 9.13
C TYR A 98 -0.92 -14.91 8.32
N CYS A 99 -1.32 -15.38 7.13
CA CYS A 99 -0.50 -16.29 6.35
C CYS A 99 0.83 -15.67 5.88
N LEU A 100 0.86 -14.34 5.67
CA LEU A 100 2.06 -13.60 5.29
C LEU A 100 2.85 -13.09 6.50
N GLY A 101 2.27 -13.12 7.69
CA GLY A 101 2.89 -12.63 8.92
C GLY A 101 3.92 -13.60 9.50
N PRO A 102 4.80 -13.11 10.40
CA PRO A 102 5.88 -13.92 10.97
C PRO A 102 5.47 -14.75 12.20
N TYR A 103 4.27 -14.55 12.76
CA TYR A 103 3.89 -15.11 14.06
C TYR A 103 3.19 -16.46 13.95
N ASP A 104 3.52 -17.42 14.81
CA ASP A 104 2.87 -18.74 14.87
C ASP A 104 1.45 -18.67 15.41
N ILE A 105 1.21 -17.77 16.36
CA ILE A 105 -0.10 -17.43 16.90
C ILE A 105 -0.23 -15.91 16.87
N ALA A 106 -1.35 -15.39 16.39
CA ALA A 106 -1.56 -13.94 16.30
C ALA A 106 -3.00 -13.54 16.60
N THR A 107 -3.17 -12.39 17.21
CA THR A 107 -4.38 -11.58 17.14
C THR A 107 -4.44 -10.95 15.76
N VAL A 108 -5.49 -11.25 14.98
CA VAL A 108 -5.68 -10.61 13.67
C VAL A 108 -6.81 -9.61 13.77
N LEU A 109 -6.51 -8.34 13.50
CA LEU A 109 -7.49 -7.26 13.46
C LEU A 109 -7.66 -6.78 12.01
N VAL A 110 -8.87 -6.86 11.50
CA VAL A 110 -9.24 -6.32 10.19
C VAL A 110 -10.09 -5.08 10.38
N THR A 111 -9.63 -3.95 9.84
CA THR A 111 -10.30 -2.65 9.90
C THR A 111 -10.37 -2.05 8.51
N ASP A 112 -11.59 -1.87 8.00
CA ASP A 112 -11.80 -1.42 6.63
C ASP A 112 -12.96 -0.42 6.52
N GLY A 113 -13.20 0.11 5.32
CA GLY A 113 -14.33 0.99 5.03
C GLY A 113 -15.66 0.29 5.22
N ALA A 114 -15.86 -0.81 4.54
CA ALA A 114 -16.97 -1.73 4.72
C ALA A 114 -16.67 -3.08 4.06
N GLY A 115 -17.33 -4.14 4.51
CA GLY A 115 -17.24 -5.47 3.91
C GLY A 115 -18.62 -6.05 3.61
N ASN A 116 -18.70 -7.38 3.54
CA ASN A 116 -19.97 -8.05 3.41
C ASN A 116 -20.84 -7.80 4.66
N ASN A 117 -22.16 -7.70 4.46
CA ASN A 117 -23.12 -7.51 5.56
C ASN A 117 -22.89 -6.28 6.45
N THR A 118 -22.19 -5.26 5.97
CA THR A 118 -21.86 -4.03 6.73
C THR A 118 -20.85 -4.23 7.87
N ASP A 119 -20.05 -5.30 7.86
CA ASP A 119 -18.90 -5.44 8.75
C ASP A 119 -17.91 -4.29 8.49
N THR A 120 -17.33 -3.74 9.55
CA THR A 120 -16.36 -2.63 9.48
C THR A 120 -15.07 -2.92 10.25
N GLU A 121 -15.18 -3.51 11.43
CA GLU A 121 -14.07 -4.02 12.25
C GLU A 121 -14.36 -5.43 12.67
N THR A 122 -13.37 -6.32 12.52
CA THR A 122 -13.49 -7.74 12.89
C THR A 122 -12.16 -8.24 13.41
N PHE A 123 -12.19 -9.11 14.41
CA PHE A 123 -10.95 -9.69 14.91
C PHE A 123 -11.04 -11.21 15.06
N TYR A 124 -9.88 -11.82 14.92
CA TYR A 124 -9.70 -13.28 14.89
C TYR A 124 -8.54 -13.68 15.80
N LEU A 125 -8.59 -14.90 16.28
CA LEU A 125 -7.42 -15.62 16.76
C LEU A 125 -6.96 -16.55 15.65
N ALA A 126 -5.70 -16.42 15.27
CA ALA A 126 -5.10 -17.24 14.22
C ALA A 126 -3.92 -18.04 14.75
N SER A 127 -3.86 -19.32 14.36
CA SER A 127 -2.79 -20.26 14.71
C SER A 127 -2.64 -21.31 13.62
N HIS A 128 -1.74 -22.26 13.78
CA HIS A 128 -1.61 -23.40 12.86
C HIS A 128 -2.91 -24.21 12.70
N SER A 129 -3.81 -24.19 13.69
CA SER A 129 -5.09 -24.90 13.65
C SER A 129 -6.16 -24.20 12.80
N GLY A 130 -5.99 -22.92 12.48
CA GLY A 130 -6.95 -22.16 11.69
C GLY A 130 -7.02 -20.68 12.07
N ILE A 131 -7.96 -19.98 11.45
CA ILE A 131 -8.30 -18.58 11.70
C ILE A 131 -9.73 -18.56 12.22
N GLU A 132 -9.91 -18.27 13.51
CA GLU A 132 -11.20 -18.25 14.20
C GLU A 132 -11.67 -16.82 14.45
N ARG A 133 -12.87 -16.48 13.97
CA ARG A 133 -13.50 -15.18 14.26
C ARG A 133 -13.98 -15.15 15.71
N LEU A 134 -13.48 -14.20 16.50
CA LEU A 134 -13.87 -14.03 17.90
C LEU A 134 -14.85 -12.87 18.10
N GLY A 135 -14.88 -11.90 17.20
CA GLY A 135 -15.79 -10.77 17.34
C GLY A 135 -15.65 -9.73 16.24
N GLY A 136 -16.29 -8.61 16.47
CA GLY A 136 -16.33 -7.47 15.54
C GLY A 136 -17.59 -6.64 15.78
N ASN A 137 -17.80 -5.61 14.97
CA ASN A 137 -18.99 -4.80 14.98
C ASN A 137 -20.23 -5.64 14.61
N ASP A 138 -21.38 -5.30 15.22
CA ASP A 138 -22.63 -6.04 14.96
C ASP A 138 -23.17 -5.71 13.56
N PRO A 139 -23.36 -6.72 12.69
CA PRO A 139 -24.06 -6.52 11.42
C PRO A 139 -25.49 -6.01 11.69
N GLY A 140 -25.90 -4.94 11.01
CA GLY A 140 -27.27 -4.42 11.10
C GLY A 140 -27.50 -3.25 12.08
N ARG A 141 -26.57 -2.91 12.97
CA ARG A 141 -26.54 -1.57 13.60
C ARG A 141 -26.03 -0.49 12.63
N GLY A 142 -25.80 -0.88 11.40
CA GLY A 142 -25.09 -0.23 10.30
C GLY A 142 -25.74 0.99 9.69
N ARG A 143 -26.20 1.96 10.50
CA ARG A 143 -26.35 3.35 10.06
C ARG A 143 -25.08 4.16 10.34
N HIS A 144 -24.18 3.62 11.14
CA HIS A 144 -22.96 4.28 11.59
C HIS A 144 -21.77 3.49 11.02
N GLY A 145 -21.04 4.07 10.07
CA GLY A 145 -19.83 3.48 9.53
C GLY A 145 -18.79 3.25 10.63
N GLY A 146 -17.82 2.35 10.37
CA GLY A 146 -16.67 2.15 11.23
C GLY A 146 -15.59 3.22 11.03
N ILE A 147 -14.37 2.89 11.43
CA ILE A 147 -13.21 3.79 11.35
C ILE A 147 -12.93 4.18 9.90
N GLY A 148 -12.90 3.22 8.99
CA GLY A 148 -12.59 3.45 7.58
C GLY A 148 -13.61 4.35 6.90
N ALA A 149 -14.91 4.04 7.02
CA ALA A 149 -15.97 4.85 6.42
C ALA A 149 -16.02 6.28 6.97
N THR A 150 -15.72 6.48 8.26
CA THR A 150 -15.59 7.83 8.85
C THR A 150 -14.40 8.58 8.23
N TYR A 151 -13.27 7.88 8.05
CA TYR A 151 -12.08 8.49 7.43
C TYR A 151 -12.34 8.89 5.97
N GLU A 152 -12.99 8.03 5.21
CA GLU A 152 -13.42 8.28 3.83
C GLU A 152 -14.36 9.49 3.72
N ALA A 153 -15.34 9.59 4.63
CA ALA A 153 -16.27 10.71 4.65
C ALA A 153 -15.58 12.07 4.85
N PHE A 154 -14.60 12.16 5.75
CA PHE A 154 -13.77 13.36 5.92
C PHE A 154 -12.87 13.61 4.72
N THR A 155 -12.34 12.57 4.09
CA THR A 155 -11.55 12.69 2.85
C THR A 155 -12.37 13.30 1.73
N GLU A 156 -13.62 12.87 1.57
CA GLU A 156 -14.57 13.47 0.61
C GLU A 156 -14.96 14.90 0.98
N HIS A 157 -15.18 15.19 2.26
CA HIS A 157 -15.46 16.55 2.74
C HIS A 157 -14.32 17.50 2.37
N LEU A 158 -13.08 17.06 2.48
CA LEU A 158 -11.90 17.82 2.08
C LEU A 158 -11.75 17.94 0.55
N GLY A 159 -12.57 17.24 -0.25
CA GLY A 159 -12.61 17.36 -1.71
C GLY A 159 -11.76 16.37 -2.49
N TRP A 160 -11.39 15.25 -1.88
CA TRP A 160 -10.70 14.15 -2.54
C TRP A 160 -11.62 12.93 -2.71
N HIS A 161 -11.21 11.99 -3.52
CA HIS A 161 -11.90 10.71 -3.63
C HIS A 161 -11.72 9.91 -2.33
N ALA A 162 -12.73 9.16 -1.87
CA ALA A 162 -12.70 8.37 -0.64
C ALA A 162 -11.43 7.51 -0.50
N GLN A 163 -11.02 6.86 -1.59
CA GLN A 163 -9.81 6.01 -1.63
C GLN A 163 -8.48 6.79 -1.57
N GLU A 164 -8.52 8.13 -1.53
CA GLU A 164 -7.34 8.97 -1.37
C GLU A 164 -7.06 9.37 0.09
N ALA A 165 -7.56 8.59 1.05
CA ALA A 165 -7.40 8.79 2.51
C ALA A 165 -5.95 9.12 2.95
N GLY A 166 -4.95 8.64 2.23
CA GLY A 166 -3.55 8.99 2.46
C GLY A 166 -3.21 10.48 2.29
N LYS A 167 -4.04 11.26 1.55
CA LYS A 167 -3.89 12.71 1.46
C LYS A 167 -4.35 13.38 2.75
N THR A 168 -5.50 12.96 3.28
CA THR A 168 -6.03 13.42 4.57
C THR A 168 -5.05 13.12 5.71
N MET A 169 -4.46 11.90 5.73
CA MET A 169 -3.43 11.53 6.69
C MET A 169 -2.19 12.45 6.63
N ALA A 170 -1.74 12.78 5.43
CA ALA A 170 -0.60 13.68 5.25
C ALA A 170 -0.93 15.12 5.66
N LEU A 171 -2.14 15.60 5.35
CA LEU A 171 -2.61 16.94 5.71
C LEU A 171 -2.75 17.10 7.22
N ALA A 172 -3.12 16.05 7.94
CA ALA A 172 -3.37 16.07 9.38
C ALA A 172 -2.18 16.59 10.20
N SER A 173 -0.95 16.40 9.73
CA SER A 173 0.27 16.88 10.43
C SER A 173 0.45 18.40 10.40
N TYR A 174 -0.38 19.12 9.64
CA TYR A 174 -0.34 20.59 9.52
C TYR A 174 -1.38 21.30 10.39
N GLY A 175 -2.36 20.55 10.98
CA GLY A 175 -3.46 21.12 11.75
C GLY A 175 -3.32 20.92 13.26
N ASP A 176 -4.24 21.54 14.00
CA ASP A 176 -4.37 21.38 15.45
C ASP A 176 -5.37 20.26 15.78
N PRO A 177 -4.92 19.10 16.30
CA PRO A 177 -5.81 18.00 16.68
C PRO A 177 -6.75 18.32 17.84
N SER A 178 -6.51 19.42 18.59
CA SER A 178 -7.34 19.86 19.71
C SER A 178 -8.38 20.91 19.34
N ALA A 179 -8.46 21.31 18.08
CA ALA A 179 -9.43 22.30 17.59
C ALA A 179 -10.89 21.87 17.82
N TYR A 180 -11.14 20.55 17.87
CA TYR A 180 -12.46 19.97 18.08
C TYR A 180 -12.42 18.89 19.17
N LEU A 181 -13.43 18.88 20.07
CA LEU A 181 -13.37 18.07 21.30
C LEU A 181 -14.44 16.97 21.39
N ALA A 182 -15.47 16.96 20.52
CA ALA A 182 -16.46 15.89 20.57
C ALA A 182 -15.87 14.59 20.02
N PRO A 183 -16.20 13.41 20.60
CA PRO A 183 -15.71 12.15 20.06
C PRO A 183 -16.35 11.84 18.70
N LEU A 184 -15.55 11.30 17.77
CA LEU A 184 -16.02 10.79 16.47
C LEU A 184 -16.50 9.35 16.54
N PHE A 185 -16.14 8.63 17.59
CA PHE A 185 -16.41 7.20 17.73
C PHE A 185 -17.03 6.88 19.09
N ASP A 186 -17.97 5.96 19.07
CA ASP A 186 -18.46 5.25 20.26
C ASP A 186 -17.74 3.92 20.36
N VAL A 187 -17.05 3.70 21.49
CA VAL A 187 -16.27 2.48 21.74
C VAL A 187 -16.96 1.67 22.85
N HIS A 188 -17.25 0.42 22.55
CA HIS A 188 -17.85 -0.53 23.48
C HIS A 188 -17.06 -1.84 23.45
N ASP A 189 -16.17 -2.03 24.42
CA ASP A 189 -15.23 -3.16 24.48
C ASP A 189 -14.42 -3.30 23.19
N THR A 190 -14.71 -4.29 22.36
CA THR A 190 -14.05 -4.57 21.07
C THR A 190 -14.82 -4.03 19.85
N ARG A 191 -15.82 -3.18 20.06
CA ARG A 191 -16.67 -2.62 19.01
C ARG A 191 -16.49 -1.13 18.89
N VAL A 192 -16.45 -0.65 17.65
CA VAL A 192 -16.26 0.76 17.34
C VAL A 192 -17.30 1.22 16.33
N TYR A 193 -18.04 2.25 16.66
CA TYR A 193 -19.06 2.81 15.79
C TYR A 193 -18.76 4.28 15.54
N GLY A 194 -18.71 4.69 14.27
CA GLY A 194 -18.61 6.08 13.88
C GLY A 194 -19.89 6.85 14.24
N ARG A 195 -19.77 8.10 14.64
CA ARG A 195 -20.90 8.97 15.01
C ARG A 195 -21.50 9.73 13.83
N LEU A 196 -21.02 9.52 12.62
CA LEU A 196 -21.64 10.10 11.44
C LEU A 196 -22.96 9.38 11.14
N GLU A 197 -24.06 10.11 11.04
CA GLU A 197 -25.38 9.54 10.73
C GLU A 197 -25.47 9.00 9.29
N GLU A 198 -24.67 9.56 8.40
CA GLU A 198 -24.53 9.14 7.00
C GLU A 198 -23.04 8.93 6.67
N THR A 199 -22.76 8.02 5.76
CA THR A 199 -21.46 7.94 5.10
C THR A 199 -21.28 9.11 4.14
N HIS A 200 -20.06 9.36 3.64
CA HIS A 200 -19.73 10.45 2.74
C HIS A 200 -19.70 11.84 3.39
N ALA A 201 -19.32 12.84 2.61
CA ALA A 201 -19.18 14.23 3.05
C ALA A 201 -20.43 14.83 3.71
N ARG A 202 -21.62 14.32 3.38
CA ARG A 202 -22.90 14.77 3.99
C ARG A 202 -22.97 14.42 5.47
N GLY A 203 -22.46 13.24 5.87
CA GLY A 203 -22.39 12.85 7.28
C GLY A 203 -21.49 13.77 8.09
N VAL A 204 -20.38 14.21 7.52
CA VAL A 204 -19.48 15.21 8.15
C VAL A 204 -20.19 16.55 8.34
N ALA A 205 -20.91 17.02 7.32
CA ALA A 205 -21.66 18.27 7.41
C ALA A 205 -22.79 18.21 8.47
N ALA A 206 -23.51 17.07 8.55
CA ALA A 206 -24.55 16.84 9.57
C ALA A 206 -23.94 16.79 10.99
N PHE A 207 -22.82 16.12 11.17
CA PHE A 207 -22.09 16.06 12.43
C PHE A 207 -21.58 17.45 12.85
N ALA A 208 -21.04 18.24 11.92
CA ALA A 208 -20.63 19.62 12.14
C ALA A 208 -21.81 20.48 12.65
N ALA A 209 -22.96 20.39 12.00
CA ALA A 209 -24.18 21.12 12.40
C ALA A 209 -24.69 20.70 13.80
N ALA A 210 -24.64 19.40 14.13
CA ALA A 210 -25.08 18.86 15.42
C ALA A 210 -24.16 19.24 16.58
N THR A 211 -22.86 19.38 16.33
CA THR A 211 -21.84 19.70 17.33
C THR A 211 -21.51 21.19 17.43
N GLY A 212 -21.94 21.99 16.44
CA GLY A 212 -21.55 23.38 16.30
C GLY A 212 -20.11 23.59 15.80
N PHE A 213 -19.50 22.54 15.22
CA PHE A 213 -18.16 22.62 14.65
C PHE A 213 -18.20 23.24 13.24
N ASP A 214 -17.10 23.87 12.85
CA ASP A 214 -16.89 24.39 11.51
C ASP A 214 -15.64 23.78 10.89
N PHE A 215 -15.82 22.74 10.08
CA PHE A 215 -14.75 22.04 9.37
C PHE A 215 -14.33 22.73 8.05
N GLY A 216 -14.79 23.95 7.83
CA GLY A 216 -14.53 24.67 6.59
C GLY A 216 -15.41 24.20 5.43
N PRO A 217 -15.23 24.82 4.24
CA PRO A 217 -16.03 24.50 3.07
C PRO A 217 -15.67 23.12 2.51
N VAL A 218 -16.69 22.42 2.01
CA VAL A 218 -16.48 21.16 1.27
C VAL A 218 -15.60 21.43 0.05
N GLY A 219 -14.58 20.60 -0.13
CA GLY A 219 -13.68 20.69 -1.29
C GLY A 219 -12.48 21.63 -1.10
N SER A 220 -12.18 22.04 0.14
CA SER A 220 -11.09 22.99 0.44
C SER A 220 -9.68 22.46 0.12
N ARG A 221 -9.48 21.15 0.06
CA ARG A 221 -8.21 20.46 -0.29
C ARG A 221 -6.97 20.94 0.50
N GLY A 222 -7.17 21.45 1.71
CA GLY A 222 -6.12 22.01 2.54
C GLY A 222 -5.86 23.51 2.38
N ASP A 223 -6.64 24.20 1.55
CA ASP A 223 -6.53 25.65 1.39
C ASP A 223 -7.24 26.42 2.52
N ASP A 224 -8.11 25.76 3.30
CA ASP A 224 -8.79 26.32 4.46
C ASP A 224 -8.22 25.76 5.76
N PRO A 225 -7.74 26.58 6.70
CA PRO A 225 -7.18 26.11 7.98
C PRO A 225 -8.14 25.22 8.78
N ARG A 226 -9.46 25.47 8.72
CA ARG A 226 -10.47 24.67 9.42
C ARG A 226 -10.53 23.24 8.88
N GLY A 227 -10.37 23.06 7.56
CA GLY A 227 -10.26 21.75 6.93
C GLY A 227 -8.95 21.04 7.33
N VAL A 228 -7.86 21.78 7.48
CA VAL A 228 -6.59 21.25 7.98
C VAL A 228 -6.71 20.74 9.42
N ASP A 229 -7.37 21.53 10.29
CA ASP A 229 -7.66 21.15 11.67
C ASP A 229 -8.63 19.96 11.74
N ALA A 230 -9.61 19.90 10.84
CA ALA A 230 -10.52 18.76 10.74
C ALA A 230 -9.77 17.45 10.39
N ALA A 231 -8.77 17.52 9.50
CA ALA A 231 -7.91 16.37 9.19
C ALA A 231 -7.08 15.94 10.42
N ALA A 232 -6.51 16.90 11.15
CA ALA A 232 -5.73 16.63 12.36
C ALA A 232 -6.59 16.02 13.48
N TYR A 233 -7.78 16.55 13.69
CA TYR A 233 -8.77 16.04 14.63
C TYR A 233 -9.17 14.59 14.28
N LEU A 234 -9.56 14.32 13.03
CA LEU A 234 -9.90 12.98 12.55
C LEU A 234 -8.75 12.01 12.81
N GLN A 235 -7.54 12.35 12.40
CA GLN A 235 -6.36 11.49 12.56
C GLN A 235 -6.11 11.17 14.04
N SER A 236 -6.20 12.16 14.92
CA SER A 236 -6.04 11.98 16.37
C SER A 236 -7.10 11.03 16.94
N GLN A 237 -8.37 11.18 16.54
CA GLN A 237 -9.45 10.28 16.98
C GLN A 237 -9.25 8.84 16.49
N VAL A 238 -8.81 8.68 15.24
CA VAL A 238 -8.51 7.35 14.65
C VAL A 238 -7.35 6.67 15.36
N GLU A 239 -6.28 7.39 15.67
CA GLU A 239 -5.14 6.86 16.42
C GLU A 239 -5.55 6.38 17.81
N GLN A 240 -6.34 7.19 18.53
CA GLN A 240 -6.83 6.86 19.87
C GLN A 240 -7.72 5.60 19.85
N VAL A 241 -8.66 5.55 18.93
CA VAL A 241 -9.60 4.43 18.85
C VAL A 241 -8.91 3.14 18.41
N LEU A 242 -7.97 3.20 17.47
CA LEU A 242 -7.21 2.02 17.04
C LEU A 242 -6.31 1.49 18.16
N CYS A 243 -5.63 2.35 18.90
CA CYS A 243 -4.84 1.95 20.07
C CYS A 243 -5.71 1.27 21.13
N SER A 244 -6.88 1.83 21.45
CA SER A 244 -7.81 1.26 22.40
C SER A 244 -8.37 -0.09 21.90
N LEU A 245 -8.74 -0.19 20.63
CA LEU A 245 -9.28 -1.40 20.03
C LEU A 245 -8.24 -2.54 20.04
N VAL A 246 -6.98 -2.25 19.68
CA VAL A 246 -5.90 -3.24 19.73
C VAL A 246 -5.70 -3.78 21.14
N GLN A 247 -5.70 -2.93 22.17
CA GLN A 247 -5.59 -3.37 23.57
C GLN A 247 -6.78 -4.22 23.99
N ALA A 248 -7.99 -3.84 23.58
CA ALA A 248 -9.21 -4.59 23.89
C ALA A 248 -9.20 -5.98 23.24
N VAL A 249 -8.83 -6.08 21.95
CA VAL A 249 -8.79 -7.38 21.25
C VAL A 249 -7.67 -8.29 21.79
N ILE A 250 -6.52 -7.75 22.18
CA ILE A 250 -5.46 -8.50 22.87
C ILE A 250 -5.98 -9.05 24.20
N SER A 251 -6.74 -8.26 24.94
CA SER A 251 -7.33 -8.72 26.22
C SER A 251 -8.30 -9.90 26.04
N VAL A 252 -8.99 -9.98 24.90
CA VAL A 252 -9.89 -11.08 24.56
C VAL A 252 -9.14 -12.31 24.05
N THR A 253 -8.17 -12.11 23.16
CA THR A 253 -7.42 -13.21 22.54
C THR A 253 -6.34 -13.79 23.45
N GLY A 254 -5.81 -12.97 24.37
CA GLY A 254 -4.64 -13.31 25.20
C GLY A 254 -3.32 -13.33 24.41
N VAL A 255 -3.30 -12.88 23.14
CA VAL A 255 -2.13 -12.93 22.25
C VAL A 255 -1.69 -11.53 21.87
N SER A 256 -0.44 -11.20 22.19
CA SER A 256 0.15 -9.87 22.05
C SER A 256 0.87 -9.61 20.71
N ASP A 257 1.05 -10.64 19.90
CA ASP A 257 1.50 -10.53 18.51
C ASP A 257 0.29 -10.22 17.63
N VAL A 258 0.33 -9.08 16.94
CA VAL A 258 -0.81 -8.50 16.21
C VAL A 258 -0.51 -8.48 14.71
N CYS A 259 -1.43 -9.01 13.92
CA CYS A 259 -1.49 -8.82 12.48
C CYS A 259 -2.68 -7.90 12.15
N MET A 260 -2.48 -6.89 11.30
CA MET A 260 -3.56 -5.99 10.88
C MET A 260 -3.74 -5.99 9.36
N ALA A 261 -4.98 -5.92 8.89
CA ALA A 261 -5.34 -5.72 7.49
C ALA A 261 -6.61 -4.88 7.33
N GLY A 262 -7.02 -4.63 6.09
CA GLY A 262 -8.04 -3.64 5.71
C GLY A 262 -7.41 -2.30 5.36
N GLY A 263 -8.14 -1.43 4.69
CA GLY A 263 -7.64 -0.13 4.21
C GLY A 263 -7.10 0.77 5.32
N VAL A 264 -7.68 0.70 6.53
CA VAL A 264 -7.25 1.46 7.71
C VAL A 264 -5.85 1.05 8.18
N ALA A 265 -5.45 -0.20 8.00
CA ALA A 265 -4.12 -0.68 8.35
C ALA A 265 -2.97 -0.05 7.52
N LEU A 266 -3.29 0.68 6.45
CA LEU A 266 -2.30 1.51 5.73
C LEU A 266 -1.95 2.82 6.44
N ASN A 267 -2.60 3.14 7.57
CA ASN A 267 -2.30 4.32 8.38
C ASN A 267 -1.00 4.13 9.15
N CYS A 268 0.12 4.48 8.53
CA CYS A 268 1.46 4.29 9.09
C CYS A 268 1.72 5.10 10.38
N VAL A 269 1.01 6.20 10.58
CA VAL A 269 1.11 7.02 11.82
C VAL A 269 0.48 6.28 12.99
N ALA A 270 -0.73 5.75 12.80
CA ALA A 270 -1.40 4.92 13.81
C ALA A 270 -0.61 3.63 14.09
N ASN A 271 -0.09 2.98 13.06
CA ASN A 271 0.70 1.75 13.19
C ASN A 271 1.95 1.95 14.06
N ASP A 272 2.66 3.09 13.91
CA ASP A 272 3.83 3.37 14.73
C ASP A 272 3.46 3.55 16.22
N LYS A 273 2.29 4.16 16.50
CA LYS A 273 1.75 4.27 17.86
C LYS A 273 1.33 2.90 18.42
N ILE A 274 0.62 2.10 17.64
CA ILE A 274 0.19 0.75 18.04
C ILE A 274 1.40 -0.12 18.39
N ARG A 275 2.44 -0.11 17.56
CA ARG A 275 3.68 -0.87 17.79
C ARG A 275 4.34 -0.55 19.13
N ARG A 276 4.14 0.68 19.63
CA ARG A 276 4.74 1.18 20.89
C ARG A 276 3.83 0.97 22.11
N LEU A 277 2.62 0.43 21.92
CA LEU A 277 1.69 0.22 23.03
C LEU A 277 2.23 -0.83 24.01
N PRO A 278 2.11 -0.58 25.33
CA PRO A 278 2.30 -1.63 26.31
C PRO A 278 1.36 -2.82 26.01
N GLY A 279 1.91 -4.03 26.01
CA GLY A 279 1.15 -5.25 25.72
C GLY A 279 1.11 -5.67 24.25
N VAL A 280 1.71 -4.89 23.33
CA VAL A 280 1.97 -5.31 21.95
C VAL A 280 3.40 -5.82 21.87
N SER A 281 3.58 -7.13 21.63
CA SER A 281 4.91 -7.76 21.47
C SER A 281 5.45 -7.60 20.06
N GLY A 282 4.56 -7.67 19.07
CA GLY A 282 4.88 -7.49 17.68
C GLY A 282 3.69 -6.95 16.87
N LEU A 283 3.97 -6.19 15.82
CA LEU A 283 2.97 -5.72 14.87
C LEU A 283 3.42 -6.07 13.46
N PHE A 284 2.57 -6.78 12.73
CA PHE A 284 2.75 -7.05 11.30
C PHE A 284 1.55 -6.51 10.52
N VAL A 285 1.84 -5.74 9.48
CA VAL A 285 0.86 -5.26 8.50
C VAL A 285 1.40 -5.67 7.13
N PRO A 286 0.66 -6.49 6.35
CA PRO A 286 1.10 -6.85 5.01
C PRO A 286 1.11 -5.62 4.10
N PRO A 287 2.07 -5.47 3.18
CA PRO A 287 2.10 -4.35 2.26
C PRO A 287 0.78 -4.15 1.49
N PRO A 288 0.14 -5.21 0.92
CA PRO A 288 -1.18 -5.10 0.30
C PRO A 288 -2.30 -5.25 1.36
N ALA A 289 -2.28 -4.44 2.43
CA ALA A 289 -3.26 -4.55 3.52
C ALA A 289 -4.69 -4.21 3.10
N SER A 290 -4.88 -3.32 2.10
CA SER A 290 -6.19 -2.96 1.54
C SER A 290 -6.74 -4.06 0.61
N ASP A 291 -7.82 -3.77 -0.10
CA ASP A 291 -8.46 -4.69 -1.07
C ASP A 291 -7.51 -5.21 -2.16
N ARG A 292 -6.37 -4.56 -2.37
CA ARG A 292 -5.29 -5.10 -3.22
C ARG A 292 -4.78 -6.46 -2.77
N GLY A 293 -4.86 -6.76 -1.48
CA GLY A 293 -4.48 -8.07 -0.92
C GLY A 293 -5.57 -9.13 -0.96
N GLN A 294 -6.80 -8.79 -1.30
CA GLN A 294 -7.94 -9.69 -1.29
C GLN A 294 -7.72 -10.94 -2.17
N ALA A 295 -7.24 -10.74 -3.39
CA ALA A 295 -6.97 -11.85 -4.29
C ALA A 295 -5.93 -12.83 -3.69
N LEU A 296 -4.92 -12.30 -2.99
CA LEU A 296 -3.90 -13.12 -2.34
C LEU A 296 -4.46 -13.90 -1.15
N GLY A 297 -5.28 -13.27 -0.29
CA GLY A 297 -5.99 -13.94 0.80
C GLY A 297 -6.92 -15.05 0.31
N CYS A 298 -7.66 -14.79 -0.76
CA CYS A 298 -8.48 -15.79 -1.44
C CYS A 298 -7.66 -16.99 -1.93
N ALA A 299 -6.50 -16.74 -2.55
CA ALA A 299 -5.64 -17.82 -3.06
C ALA A 299 -5.04 -18.65 -1.91
N LEU A 300 -4.62 -18.00 -0.81
CA LEU A 300 -4.12 -18.67 0.40
C LEU A 300 -5.21 -19.51 1.08
N TYR A 301 -6.44 -18.99 1.18
CA TYR A 301 -7.58 -19.78 1.62
C TYR A 301 -7.82 -20.98 0.71
N GLY A 302 -7.74 -20.79 -0.62
CA GLY A 302 -7.88 -21.87 -1.59
C GLY A 302 -6.85 -22.97 -1.39
N LEU A 303 -5.59 -22.61 -1.17
CA LEU A 303 -4.52 -23.57 -0.88
C LEU A 303 -4.80 -24.32 0.43
N HIS A 304 -5.21 -23.62 1.49
CA HIS A 304 -5.63 -24.27 2.76
C HIS A 304 -6.75 -25.29 2.52
N ARG A 305 -7.76 -24.94 1.73
CA ARG A 305 -8.89 -25.85 1.44
C ARG A 305 -8.48 -27.09 0.64
N LEU A 306 -7.47 -26.99 -0.22
CA LEU A 306 -6.97 -28.09 -1.03
C LEU A 306 -6.03 -29.02 -0.26
N THR A 307 -5.19 -28.47 0.61
CA THR A 307 -4.16 -29.21 1.33
C THR A 307 -4.59 -29.68 2.71
N GLY A 308 -5.59 -29.04 3.32
CA GLY A 308 -5.97 -29.22 4.71
C GLY A 308 -5.03 -28.56 5.72
N GLU A 309 -3.94 -27.93 5.26
CA GLU A 309 -2.94 -27.26 6.09
C GLU A 309 -3.01 -25.75 5.83
N LEU A 310 -3.04 -24.95 6.91
CA LEU A 310 -3.01 -23.50 6.81
C LEU A 310 -1.64 -23.03 6.29
N PRO A 311 -1.57 -22.41 5.10
CA PRO A 311 -0.29 -22.02 4.52
C PRO A 311 0.36 -20.91 5.34
N ARG A 312 1.61 -21.14 5.76
CA ARG A 312 2.45 -20.14 6.41
C ARG A 312 3.54 -19.70 5.44
N ARG A 313 3.49 -18.43 5.04
CA ARG A 313 4.36 -17.84 4.02
C ARG A 313 4.86 -16.46 4.48
N PRO A 314 5.59 -16.39 5.61
CA PRO A 314 6.12 -15.11 6.10
C PRO A 314 6.88 -14.40 4.99
N ILE A 315 6.49 -13.16 4.72
CA ILE A 315 7.10 -12.36 3.67
C ILE A 315 8.12 -11.37 4.21
N VAL A 316 9.15 -11.14 3.42
CA VAL A 316 10.17 -10.11 3.64
C VAL A 316 10.19 -9.09 2.49
N THR A 317 9.42 -9.34 1.43
CA THR A 317 9.27 -8.49 0.24
C THR A 317 7.82 -8.43 -0.22
N ASP A 318 7.45 -7.38 -0.92
CA ASP A 318 6.15 -7.20 -1.60
C ASP A 318 6.21 -7.50 -3.11
N SER A 319 7.31 -8.07 -3.57
CA SER A 319 7.58 -8.33 -4.99
C SER A 319 6.82 -9.57 -5.48
N PHE A 320 5.50 -9.45 -5.66
CA PHE A 320 4.62 -10.53 -6.13
C PHE A 320 4.44 -10.55 -7.66
N GLY A 321 4.82 -9.48 -8.36
CA GLY A 321 4.83 -9.44 -9.81
C GLY A 321 5.97 -10.28 -10.40
N ARG A 322 5.90 -10.50 -11.72
CA ARG A 322 6.98 -11.19 -12.43
C ARG A 322 8.19 -10.29 -12.71
N SER A 323 9.34 -10.90 -12.84
CA SER A 323 10.51 -10.26 -13.43
C SER A 323 10.46 -10.30 -14.95
N TYR A 324 11.23 -9.44 -15.60
CA TYR A 324 11.37 -9.35 -17.06
C TYR A 324 12.78 -9.76 -17.46
N THR A 325 12.90 -10.51 -18.57
CA THR A 325 14.20 -10.92 -19.11
C THR A 325 14.88 -9.78 -19.88
N ASP A 326 16.19 -9.91 -20.10
CA ASP A 326 16.94 -8.94 -20.91
C ASP A 326 16.32 -8.79 -22.32
N GLU A 327 15.87 -9.90 -22.93
CA GLU A 327 15.25 -9.89 -24.25
C GLU A 327 13.91 -9.11 -24.26
N GLU A 328 13.11 -9.23 -23.20
CA GLU A 328 11.87 -8.48 -23.05
C GLU A 328 12.14 -6.98 -22.86
N ILE A 329 13.20 -6.64 -22.12
CA ILE A 329 13.65 -5.26 -21.91
C ILE A 329 14.17 -4.68 -23.22
N GLU A 330 15.06 -5.39 -23.93
CA GLU A 330 15.60 -4.96 -25.23
C GLU A 330 14.50 -4.81 -26.30
N LEU A 331 13.50 -5.69 -26.28
CA LEU A 331 12.34 -5.57 -27.16
C LEU A 331 11.57 -4.27 -26.90
N ALA A 332 11.43 -3.85 -25.65
CA ALA A 332 10.79 -2.60 -25.29
C ALA A 332 11.66 -1.39 -25.69
N LEU A 333 12.98 -1.46 -25.45
CA LEU A 333 13.95 -0.41 -25.81
C LEU A 333 14.06 -0.18 -27.32
N ASN A 334 13.95 -1.25 -28.12
CA ASN A 334 14.04 -1.19 -29.60
C ASN A 334 12.70 -0.95 -30.29
N ARG A 335 11.59 -0.90 -29.55
CA ARG A 335 10.26 -0.70 -30.15
C ARG A 335 10.12 0.72 -30.69
N ASP A 336 9.77 0.86 -31.98
CA ASP A 336 9.48 2.17 -32.56
C ASP A 336 8.30 2.81 -31.81
N PRO A 337 8.48 3.95 -31.15
CA PRO A 337 7.38 4.64 -30.45
C PRO A 337 6.23 5.05 -31.38
N ARG A 338 6.45 5.04 -32.72
CA ARG A 338 5.45 5.36 -33.74
C ARG A 338 4.56 4.18 -34.16
N SER A 339 4.85 2.97 -33.68
CA SER A 339 4.07 1.76 -34.04
C SER A 339 2.73 1.62 -33.30
N GLY A 340 2.37 2.55 -32.39
CA GLY A 340 1.10 2.59 -31.67
C GLY A 340 0.21 3.75 -32.11
N LEU A 341 -1.11 3.54 -32.13
CA LEU A 341 -2.18 4.44 -32.61
C LEU A 341 -2.35 5.78 -31.82
N VAL A 342 -1.36 6.22 -31.05
CA VAL A 342 -1.41 7.46 -30.27
C VAL A 342 -0.25 8.35 -30.64
N GLU A 343 -0.53 9.49 -31.26
CA GLU A 343 0.41 10.59 -31.55
C GLU A 343 0.91 11.29 -30.27
N ARG A 344 1.58 10.57 -29.37
CA ARG A 344 2.38 11.24 -28.33
C ARG A 344 3.78 11.47 -28.90
N ARG A 345 4.23 12.70 -28.91
CA ARG A 345 5.64 13.05 -29.18
C ARG A 345 6.45 12.58 -27.97
N PHE A 346 7.01 11.38 -28.05
CA PHE A 346 7.96 10.89 -27.06
C PHE A 346 9.33 11.55 -27.26
N ALA A 347 9.98 11.93 -26.16
CA ALA A 347 11.36 12.41 -26.20
C ALA A 347 12.27 11.28 -26.72
N PRO A 348 13.20 11.57 -27.66
CA PRO A 348 14.17 10.58 -28.09
C PRO A 348 15.09 10.22 -26.91
N PHE A 349 15.58 8.99 -26.91
CA PHE A 349 16.48 8.48 -25.87
C PHE A 349 17.59 7.61 -26.48
N THR A 350 18.68 7.48 -25.75
CA THR A 350 19.73 6.49 -25.95
C THR A 350 19.73 5.49 -24.82
N TRP A 351 20.28 4.31 -25.04
CA TRP A 351 20.45 3.32 -24.01
C TRP A 351 21.71 2.49 -24.22
N HIS A 352 22.26 1.99 -23.13
CA HIS A 352 23.36 1.03 -23.15
C HIS A 352 23.26 0.13 -21.91
N ARG A 353 23.92 -1.02 -21.96
CA ARG A 353 24.04 -1.92 -20.81
C ARG A 353 25.09 -1.36 -19.86
N GLU A 354 24.73 -1.21 -18.59
CA GLU A 354 25.60 -0.76 -17.51
C GLU A 354 26.20 -1.95 -16.77
N SER A 355 27.46 -1.91 -16.48
CA SER A 355 28.17 -3.01 -15.79
C SER A 355 27.98 -2.99 -14.28
N ASP A 356 27.78 -1.82 -13.68
CA ASP A 356 27.49 -1.61 -12.26
C ASP A 356 26.37 -0.60 -12.09
N VAL A 357 25.17 -1.10 -12.25
CA VAL A 357 23.92 -0.33 -12.19
C VAL A 357 23.76 0.40 -10.85
N ALA A 358 24.14 -0.26 -9.74
CA ALA A 358 24.00 0.30 -8.41
C ALA A 358 24.95 1.48 -8.18
N ALA A 359 26.22 1.34 -8.57
CA ALA A 359 27.22 2.40 -8.44
C ALA A 359 26.90 3.58 -9.37
N CYS A 360 26.50 3.30 -10.62
CA CYS A 360 26.12 4.32 -11.60
C CYS A 360 24.90 5.12 -11.10
N ALA A 361 23.85 4.45 -10.65
CA ALA A 361 22.66 5.07 -10.08
C ALA A 361 22.98 5.95 -8.85
N ALA A 362 23.82 5.44 -7.95
CA ALA A 362 24.26 6.18 -6.76
C ALA A 362 25.03 7.47 -7.13
N GLN A 363 25.91 7.44 -8.15
CA GLN A 363 26.62 8.62 -8.66
C GLN A 363 25.65 9.66 -9.24
N MET A 364 24.65 9.21 -10.02
CA MET A 364 23.63 10.09 -10.56
C MET A 364 22.82 10.76 -9.46
N LEU A 365 22.37 9.99 -8.46
CA LEU A 365 21.66 10.54 -7.30
C LEU A 365 22.51 11.54 -6.53
N ALA A 366 23.79 11.21 -6.25
CA ALA A 366 24.72 12.10 -5.55
C ALA A 366 24.97 13.42 -6.27
N SER A 367 24.81 13.44 -7.61
CA SER A 367 24.85 14.65 -8.44
C SER A 367 23.52 15.42 -8.53
N GLY A 368 22.47 14.95 -7.84
CA GLY A 368 21.15 15.60 -7.79
C GLY A 368 20.20 15.20 -8.90
N ARG A 369 20.50 14.15 -9.70
CA ARG A 369 19.62 13.65 -10.75
C ARG A 369 18.42 12.89 -10.16
N LEU A 370 17.27 12.96 -10.83
CA LEU A 370 16.05 12.21 -10.54
C LEU A 370 16.02 10.98 -11.45
N ILE A 371 16.01 9.78 -10.87
CA ILE A 371 16.10 8.55 -11.65
C ILE A 371 14.86 7.66 -11.49
N GLY A 372 14.44 7.02 -12.59
CA GLY A 372 13.54 5.89 -12.59
C GLY A 372 14.34 4.61 -12.30
N TRP A 373 13.77 3.73 -11.45
CA TRP A 373 14.39 2.48 -11.04
C TRP A 373 13.40 1.35 -11.21
N PHE A 374 13.67 0.47 -12.18
CA PHE A 374 12.82 -0.66 -12.55
C PHE A 374 13.62 -1.96 -12.46
N GLN A 375 13.34 -2.77 -11.41
CA GLN A 375 14.09 -3.98 -11.11
C GLN A 375 13.15 -5.10 -10.68
N GLY A 376 13.51 -6.36 -10.95
CA GLY A 376 12.80 -7.53 -10.46
C GLY A 376 11.29 -7.54 -10.72
N GLY A 377 10.53 -8.17 -9.84
CA GLY A 377 9.05 -8.18 -9.87
C GLY A 377 8.45 -6.96 -9.18
N SER A 378 7.29 -6.50 -9.66
CA SER A 378 6.59 -5.35 -9.08
C SER A 378 6.00 -5.64 -7.70
N GLU A 379 5.87 -4.60 -6.90
CA GLU A 379 5.15 -4.61 -5.65
C GLU A 379 3.63 -4.74 -5.89
N LEU A 380 2.94 -5.53 -5.05
CA LEU A 380 1.47 -5.66 -5.08
C LEU A 380 0.80 -4.49 -4.35
N GLY A 381 1.34 -4.09 -3.22
CA GLY A 381 0.84 -3.00 -2.40
C GLY A 381 0.95 -1.62 -3.05
N PRO A 382 0.47 -0.58 -2.34
CA PRO A 382 0.42 0.78 -2.90
C PRO A 382 1.77 1.51 -2.83
N ARG A 383 2.82 0.89 -2.31
CA ARG A 383 4.13 1.51 -2.13
C ARG A 383 5.15 0.93 -3.10
N ALA A 384 6.06 1.78 -3.59
CA ALA A 384 7.25 1.31 -4.27
C ALA A 384 8.36 1.10 -3.24
N LEU A 385 8.96 -0.07 -3.27
CA LEU A 385 9.92 -0.55 -2.27
C LEU A 385 11.28 -0.92 -2.88
N GLY A 386 11.62 -0.30 -4.01
CA GLY A 386 12.90 -0.52 -4.69
C GLY A 386 12.80 -1.39 -5.95
N ASN A 387 11.57 -1.70 -6.43
CA ASN A 387 11.37 -2.44 -7.68
C ASN A 387 10.75 -1.55 -8.78
N ARG A 388 9.78 -0.72 -8.43
CA ARG A 388 9.11 0.22 -9.34
C ARG A 388 9.16 1.62 -8.72
N SER A 389 10.37 2.17 -8.60
CA SER A 389 10.67 3.36 -7.80
C SER A 389 11.11 4.55 -8.67
N ILE A 390 10.85 5.75 -8.18
CA ILE A 390 11.60 6.95 -8.52
C ILE A 390 12.45 7.29 -7.31
N LEU A 391 13.75 7.53 -7.53
CA LEU A 391 14.72 7.80 -6.49
C LEU A 391 15.29 9.22 -6.65
N ALA A 392 15.60 9.84 -5.50
CA ALA A 392 16.22 11.17 -5.46
C ALA A 392 17.14 11.32 -4.23
N ASP A 393 17.95 12.36 -4.23
CA ASP A 393 18.82 12.74 -3.11
C ASP A 393 18.01 13.41 -1.99
N PRO A 394 17.95 12.85 -0.75
CA PRO A 394 17.19 13.42 0.35
C PRO A 394 17.92 14.58 1.08
N ARG A 395 19.21 14.84 0.77
CA ARG A 395 20.03 15.83 1.47
C ARG A 395 19.59 17.28 1.26
N SER A 396 18.69 17.52 0.29
CA SER A 396 18.17 18.85 -0.01
C SER A 396 16.66 18.83 -0.19
N THR A 397 15.98 19.86 0.29
CA THR A 397 14.56 20.10 -0.03
C THR A 397 14.37 20.42 -1.50
N ALA A 398 15.38 20.99 -2.18
CA ALA A 398 15.31 21.28 -3.61
C ALA A 398 15.11 20.01 -4.46
N SER A 399 15.72 18.87 -4.09
CA SER A 399 15.48 17.59 -4.78
C SER A 399 14.04 17.12 -4.63
N ARG A 400 13.48 17.25 -3.40
CA ARG A 400 12.06 16.97 -3.11
C ARG A 400 11.14 17.85 -3.96
N ASP A 401 11.42 19.15 -3.98
CA ASP A 401 10.59 20.14 -4.67
C ASP A 401 10.67 19.90 -6.18
N ALA A 402 11.88 19.69 -6.74
CA ALA A 402 12.07 19.32 -8.13
C ALA A 402 11.35 18.02 -8.51
N LEU A 403 11.39 17.00 -7.65
CA LEU A 403 10.65 15.75 -7.87
C LEU A 403 9.14 15.98 -7.93
N ASN A 404 8.62 16.86 -7.06
CA ASN A 404 7.20 17.20 -7.05
C ASN A 404 6.80 18.01 -8.28
N ASP A 405 7.57 19.04 -8.61
CA ASP A 405 7.25 19.98 -9.69
C ASP A 405 7.42 19.36 -11.09
N ARG A 406 8.45 18.53 -11.27
CA ARG A 406 8.80 17.95 -12.58
C ARG A 406 8.07 16.64 -12.89
N ILE A 407 7.66 15.89 -11.85
CA ILE A 407 7.21 14.49 -12.06
C ILE A 407 5.91 14.19 -11.35
N LYS A 408 5.77 14.53 -10.06
CA LYS A 408 4.63 14.06 -9.26
C LYS A 408 3.40 14.98 -9.31
N HIS A 409 3.58 16.26 -9.55
CA HIS A 409 2.52 17.27 -9.71
C HIS A 409 1.40 17.14 -8.66
N ARG A 410 1.79 16.88 -7.40
CA ARG A 410 0.85 16.59 -6.32
C ARG A 410 0.93 17.64 -5.22
N GLU A 411 0.02 17.54 -4.25
CA GLU A 411 -0.07 18.45 -3.12
C GLU A 411 1.25 18.52 -2.35
N VAL A 412 1.75 19.73 -2.07
CA VAL A 412 3.06 19.99 -1.45
C VAL A 412 3.18 19.41 -0.03
N PHE A 413 2.06 19.29 0.68
CA PHE A 413 2.03 18.72 2.03
C PHE A 413 2.30 17.21 2.08
N ARG A 414 2.28 16.51 0.94
CA ARG A 414 2.52 15.05 0.91
C ARG A 414 4.01 14.75 1.00
N PRO A 415 4.47 14.01 2.05
CA PRO A 415 5.87 13.68 2.21
C PRO A 415 6.33 12.61 1.21
N PHE A 416 7.64 12.56 0.98
CA PHE A 416 8.33 11.44 0.36
C PHE A 416 8.95 10.54 1.43
N ALA A 417 9.18 9.28 1.10
CA ALA A 417 9.67 8.27 2.02
C ALA A 417 11.19 8.07 1.88
N PRO A 418 11.93 7.88 2.99
CA PRO A 418 13.31 7.43 2.96
C PRO A 418 13.41 5.92 2.79
N ALA A 419 14.44 5.45 2.07
CA ALA A 419 14.95 4.09 2.13
C ALA A 419 16.37 4.13 2.72
N VAL A 420 16.66 3.24 3.67
CA VAL A 420 17.90 3.19 4.46
C VAL A 420 18.31 1.73 4.67
N PRO A 421 19.62 1.36 4.68
CA PRO A 421 20.03 0.02 5.07
C PRO A 421 19.53 -0.31 6.48
N GLU A 422 19.01 -1.52 6.68
CA GLU A 422 18.41 -1.91 7.96
C GLU A 422 19.36 -1.73 9.12
N ALA A 423 20.63 -2.09 8.96
CA ALA A 423 21.68 -1.93 9.96
C ALA A 423 21.95 -0.46 10.38
N GLU A 424 21.62 0.49 9.52
CA GLU A 424 21.84 1.93 9.74
C GLU A 424 20.59 2.65 10.25
N ALA A 425 19.40 2.05 10.14
CA ALA A 425 18.12 2.72 10.35
C ALA A 425 18.00 3.42 11.70
N ALA A 426 18.44 2.77 12.79
CA ALA A 426 18.39 3.32 14.15
C ALA A 426 19.31 4.53 14.38
N ARG A 427 20.23 4.85 13.45
CA ARG A 427 21.07 6.07 13.49
C ARG A 427 20.34 7.30 12.93
N TRP A 428 19.26 7.08 12.18
CA TRP A 428 18.52 8.12 11.48
C TRP A 428 17.11 8.31 12.03
N PHE A 429 16.48 7.21 12.46
CA PHE A 429 15.08 7.17 12.83
C PHE A 429 14.90 6.47 14.19
N ASP A 430 13.88 6.90 14.96
CA ASP A 430 13.46 6.22 16.19
C ASP A 430 12.69 4.93 15.85
N VAL A 431 13.39 4.00 15.21
CA VAL A 431 12.89 2.70 14.82
C VAL A 431 13.65 1.59 15.54
N ASN A 432 12.92 0.60 16.04
CA ASN A 432 13.48 -0.59 16.66
C ASN A 432 13.06 -1.82 15.85
N GLY A 433 13.99 -2.39 15.11
CA GLY A 433 13.78 -3.50 14.20
C GLY A 433 13.36 -3.08 12.77
N PRO A 434 13.05 -4.06 11.90
CA PRO A 434 12.78 -3.84 10.50
C PRO A 434 11.48 -3.08 10.23
N SER A 435 11.49 -2.24 9.21
CA SER A 435 10.33 -1.53 8.64
C SER A 435 10.39 -1.61 7.10
N PRO A 436 10.32 -2.79 6.50
CA PRO A 436 10.60 -2.95 5.06
C PRO A 436 9.50 -2.39 4.15
N PHE A 437 8.29 -2.14 4.65
CA PHE A 437 7.09 -1.91 3.85
C PHE A 437 6.54 -0.47 3.88
N MET A 438 7.26 0.49 4.47
CA MET A 438 6.78 1.87 4.63
C MET A 438 5.42 1.97 5.37
N LEU A 439 5.19 1.11 6.36
CA LEU A 439 3.95 1.03 7.13
C LEU A 439 4.08 1.54 8.57
N LEU A 440 5.24 2.15 8.90
CA LEU A 440 5.53 2.85 10.14
C LEU A 440 6.00 4.27 9.84
N ALA A 441 5.70 5.21 10.72
CA ALA A 441 6.12 6.60 10.61
C ALA A 441 6.87 7.07 11.88
N PRO A 442 8.06 6.51 12.16
CA PRO A 442 8.86 6.89 13.32
C PRO A 442 9.38 8.32 13.23
N ALA A 443 9.72 8.92 14.36
CA ALA A 443 10.40 10.20 14.41
C ALA A 443 11.79 10.12 13.76
N VAL A 444 12.15 11.16 13.00
CA VAL A 444 13.53 11.37 12.55
C VAL A 444 14.33 11.93 13.70
N LEU A 445 15.49 11.34 13.99
CA LEU A 445 16.36 11.81 15.07
C LEU A 445 16.84 13.25 14.81
N ASP A 446 16.91 14.08 15.84
CA ASP A 446 17.24 15.50 15.70
C ASP A 446 18.55 15.74 14.94
N ALA A 447 19.59 14.93 15.21
CA ALA A 447 20.87 15.00 14.51
C ALA A 447 20.80 14.62 13.01
N ALA A 448 19.73 13.92 12.59
CA ALA A 448 19.53 13.48 11.23
C ALA A 448 18.68 14.46 10.40
N ARG A 449 17.77 15.21 11.02
CA ARG A 449 16.78 16.07 10.33
C ARG A 449 17.41 17.04 9.33
N SER A 450 18.50 17.69 9.71
CA SER A 450 19.21 18.66 8.84
C SER A 450 20.01 17.98 7.71
N ARG A 451 20.25 16.67 7.83
CA ARG A 451 21.05 15.90 6.83
C ARG A 451 20.17 15.27 5.76
N ILE A 452 18.89 15.04 6.03
CA ILE A 452 17.92 14.41 5.11
C ILE A 452 16.60 15.19 5.01
N PRO A 453 16.63 16.53 4.88
CA PRO A 453 15.41 17.36 4.94
C PRO A 453 14.39 17.04 3.84
N GLY A 454 14.80 16.42 2.73
CA GLY A 454 13.94 16.03 1.63
C GLY A 454 12.91 14.93 1.96
N VAL A 455 13.11 14.20 3.07
CA VAL A 455 12.25 13.08 3.51
C VAL A 455 11.70 13.25 4.92
N VAL A 456 11.94 14.39 5.56
CA VAL A 456 11.37 14.72 6.86
C VAL A 456 10.02 15.40 6.66
N HIS A 457 8.97 14.84 7.28
CA HIS A 457 7.65 15.47 7.29
C HIS A 457 7.61 16.65 8.28
N VAL A 458 6.58 17.51 8.18
CA VAL A 458 6.46 18.73 9.00
C VAL A 458 6.44 18.45 10.50
N ASP A 459 5.89 17.31 10.92
CA ASP A 459 5.81 16.84 12.30
C ASP A 459 7.10 16.17 12.80
N GLY A 460 8.14 16.13 11.96
CA GLY A 460 9.43 15.51 12.29
C GLY A 460 9.46 13.99 12.15
N THR A 461 8.43 13.38 11.57
CA THR A 461 8.39 11.94 11.28
C THR A 461 8.84 11.62 9.84
N ALA A 462 9.05 10.34 9.54
CA ALA A 462 9.26 9.86 8.18
C ALA A 462 8.69 8.43 8.03
N ARG A 463 8.10 8.13 6.86
CA ARG A 463 7.60 6.80 6.54
C ARG A 463 8.72 5.92 6.01
N VAL A 464 9.45 5.29 6.93
CA VAL A 464 10.73 4.63 6.68
C VAL A 464 10.56 3.29 5.97
N GLN A 465 11.42 3.06 4.97
CA GLN A 465 11.75 1.74 4.45
C GLN A 465 13.14 1.32 4.93
N THR A 466 13.23 0.20 5.66
CA THR A 466 14.52 -0.48 5.89
C THR A 466 14.80 -1.43 4.73
N VAL A 467 16.05 -1.47 4.27
CA VAL A 467 16.50 -2.31 3.15
C VAL A 467 17.45 -3.37 3.67
N ASP A 468 17.03 -4.63 3.55
CA ASP A 468 17.87 -5.79 3.87
C ASP A 468 18.63 -6.23 2.61
N PRO A 469 19.99 -6.31 2.63
CA PRO A 469 20.77 -6.74 1.48
C PRO A 469 20.54 -8.20 1.09
N LEU A 470 20.05 -9.05 1.98
CA LEU A 470 19.69 -10.43 1.66
C LEU A 470 18.38 -10.53 0.87
N VAL A 471 17.50 -9.53 1.01
CA VAL A 471 16.19 -9.48 0.35
C VAL A 471 16.25 -8.69 -0.96
N SER A 472 16.91 -7.54 -0.94
CA SER A 472 17.01 -6.60 -2.06
C SER A 472 18.47 -6.20 -2.31
N PRO A 473 19.34 -7.11 -2.75
CA PRO A 473 20.79 -6.89 -2.81
C PRO A 473 21.18 -5.71 -3.71
N LEU A 474 20.55 -5.56 -4.88
CA LEU A 474 20.88 -4.48 -5.82
C LEU A 474 20.44 -3.12 -5.28
N PHE A 475 19.26 -3.03 -4.65
CA PHE A 475 18.78 -1.79 -4.07
C PHE A 475 19.58 -1.42 -2.81
N ALA A 476 19.96 -2.40 -1.99
CA ALA A 476 20.86 -2.19 -0.86
C ALA A 476 22.22 -1.66 -1.31
N ALA A 477 22.83 -2.27 -2.34
CA ALA A 477 24.11 -1.82 -2.90
C ALA A 477 24.03 -0.35 -3.42
N LEU A 478 22.94 0.03 -4.09
CA LEU A 478 22.71 1.41 -4.51
C LEU A 478 22.73 2.37 -3.31
N VAL A 479 21.98 2.06 -2.24
CA VAL A 479 21.90 2.91 -1.04
C VAL A 479 23.25 2.98 -0.31
N GLU A 480 23.98 1.86 -0.24
CA GLU A 480 25.32 1.80 0.34
C GLU A 480 26.34 2.62 -0.46
N HIS A 481 26.35 2.51 -1.81
CA HIS A 481 27.19 3.32 -2.69
C HIS A 481 26.87 4.82 -2.54
N PHE A 482 25.60 5.17 -2.49
CA PHE A 482 25.18 6.55 -2.23
C PHE A 482 25.69 7.04 -0.87
N GLY A 483 25.60 6.19 0.17
CA GLY A 483 26.14 6.46 1.51
C GLY A 483 27.65 6.66 1.50
N ALA A 484 28.39 5.84 0.76
CA ALA A 484 29.85 5.97 0.62
C ALA A 484 30.26 7.28 -0.07
N LEU A 485 29.51 7.72 -1.08
CA LEU A 485 29.76 8.98 -1.80
C LEU A 485 29.41 10.22 -0.97
N THR A 486 28.38 10.15 -0.15
CA THR A 486 27.74 11.33 0.45
C THR A 486 27.86 11.42 1.96
N GLY A 487 28.23 10.35 2.63
CA GLY A 487 28.17 10.20 4.09
C GLY A 487 26.73 10.04 4.63
N VAL A 488 25.71 9.87 3.74
CA VAL A 488 24.30 9.76 4.09
C VAL A 488 23.73 8.50 3.40
N PRO A 489 23.68 7.33 4.05
CA PRO A 489 23.15 6.10 3.49
C PRO A 489 21.60 6.10 3.50
N VAL A 490 21.00 7.15 2.96
CA VAL A 490 19.54 7.32 2.86
C VAL A 490 19.22 7.86 1.49
N VAL A 491 18.29 7.28 0.78
CA VAL A 491 17.75 7.79 -0.49
C VAL A 491 16.25 8.09 -0.36
N LEU A 492 15.76 9.10 -1.07
CA LEU A 492 14.34 9.33 -1.23
C LEU A 492 13.79 8.30 -2.20
N ASN A 493 12.73 7.58 -1.80
CA ASN A 493 12.04 6.56 -2.58
C ASN A 493 10.55 6.88 -2.71
N THR A 494 10.05 6.92 -3.95
CA THR A 494 8.63 7.08 -4.24
C THR A 494 8.22 6.20 -5.42
N SER A 495 6.91 6.03 -5.63
CA SER A 495 6.35 5.18 -6.69
C SER A 495 6.72 5.67 -8.09
N PHE A 496 7.01 4.73 -9.00
CA PHE A 496 7.30 5.04 -10.40
C PHE A 496 6.00 5.23 -11.18
N ASN A 497 5.48 6.44 -11.13
CA ASN A 497 4.30 6.93 -11.84
C ASN A 497 4.21 8.45 -11.70
N ASP A 498 3.32 9.08 -12.46
CA ASP A 498 2.79 10.42 -12.22
C ASP A 498 1.37 10.30 -11.62
N HIS A 499 0.34 10.43 -12.45
CA HIS A 499 -1.08 10.32 -12.04
C HIS A 499 -1.64 8.91 -12.26
N GLU A 500 -1.06 8.12 -13.14
CA GLU A 500 -1.44 6.74 -13.43
C GLU A 500 -1.02 5.76 -12.31
N PRO A 501 -1.46 4.49 -12.33
CA PRO A 501 -0.92 3.45 -11.46
C PRO A 501 0.60 3.27 -11.62
N ILE A 502 1.27 2.72 -10.61
CA ILE A 502 2.70 2.37 -10.70
C ILE A 502 2.93 1.52 -11.95
N VAL A 503 4.04 1.75 -12.65
CA VAL A 503 4.40 1.01 -13.87
C VAL A 503 4.55 -0.49 -13.58
N GLU A 504 4.15 -1.32 -14.54
CA GLU A 504 4.33 -2.77 -14.44
C GLU A 504 5.34 -3.28 -15.44
N THR A 505 5.18 -2.94 -16.72
CA THR A 505 6.02 -3.46 -17.80
C THR A 505 7.18 -2.53 -18.14
N PRO A 506 8.26 -3.03 -18.78
CA PRO A 506 9.30 -2.19 -19.35
C PRO A 506 8.77 -1.08 -20.27
N ALA A 507 7.72 -1.38 -21.03
CA ALA A 507 7.08 -0.41 -21.92
C ALA A 507 6.35 0.70 -21.13
N ASP A 508 5.70 0.38 -19.99
CA ASP A 508 5.09 1.39 -19.12
C ASP A 508 6.15 2.30 -18.50
N ALA A 509 7.27 1.71 -18.06
CA ALA A 509 8.39 2.47 -17.48
C ALA A 509 8.97 3.46 -18.50
N LEU A 510 9.20 3.01 -19.74
CA LEU A 510 9.66 3.86 -20.83
C LEU A 510 8.65 4.97 -21.17
N ALA A 511 7.35 4.63 -21.23
CA ALA A 511 6.31 5.62 -21.52
C ALA A 511 6.25 6.72 -20.43
N THR A 512 6.30 6.34 -19.15
CA THR A 512 6.34 7.30 -18.03
C THR A 512 7.63 8.10 -18.02
N PHE A 513 8.79 7.48 -18.32
CA PHE A 513 10.09 8.17 -18.45
C PHE A 513 10.06 9.21 -19.56
N GLN A 514 9.56 8.85 -20.74
CA GLN A 514 9.52 9.76 -21.90
C GLN A 514 8.51 10.91 -21.73
N ALA A 515 7.40 10.65 -21.04
CA ALA A 515 6.36 11.66 -20.79
C ALA A 515 6.73 12.66 -19.69
N GLY A 516 7.48 12.21 -18.68
CA GLY A 516 7.90 13.01 -17.51
C GLY A 516 9.29 13.64 -17.70
N GLU A 517 9.80 14.23 -16.64
CA GLU A 517 11.10 14.92 -16.63
C GLU A 517 12.15 14.21 -15.77
N LEU A 518 12.11 12.87 -15.72
CA LEU A 518 13.20 12.07 -15.15
C LEU A 518 14.48 12.28 -15.95
N ASP A 519 15.62 12.34 -15.25
CA ASP A 519 16.94 12.57 -15.86
C ASP A 519 17.53 11.28 -16.45
N ALA A 520 17.19 10.11 -15.85
CA ALA A 520 17.62 8.81 -16.33
C ALA A 520 16.62 7.71 -15.89
N LEU A 521 16.66 6.57 -16.58
CA LEU A 521 15.91 5.36 -16.21
C LEU A 521 16.86 4.16 -16.20
N PHE A 522 16.90 3.46 -15.08
CA PHE A 522 17.52 2.14 -14.96
C PHE A 522 16.46 1.07 -15.17
N LEU A 523 16.55 0.34 -16.26
CA LEU A 523 15.61 -0.69 -16.68
C LEU A 523 16.33 -2.04 -16.71
N GLY A 524 16.27 -2.79 -15.62
CA GLY A 524 17.18 -3.90 -15.40
C GLY A 524 18.64 -3.40 -15.40
N ASP A 525 19.48 -4.03 -16.19
CA ASP A 525 20.89 -3.63 -16.37
C ASP A 525 21.09 -2.49 -17.38
N TYR A 526 20.02 -1.90 -17.91
CA TYR A 526 20.14 -0.89 -18.97
C TYR A 526 19.93 0.52 -18.41
N LEU A 527 20.88 1.41 -18.73
CA LEU A 527 20.74 2.84 -18.52
C LEU A 527 20.14 3.49 -19.76
N VAL A 528 19.06 4.24 -19.53
CA VAL A 528 18.32 4.98 -20.57
C VAL A 528 18.39 6.47 -20.24
N GLU A 529 18.84 7.29 -21.19
CA GLU A 529 18.96 8.74 -21.04
C GLU A 529 18.29 9.46 -22.22
N LYS A 530 17.67 10.62 -21.95
CA LYS A 530 17.11 11.49 -23.00
C LYS A 530 18.21 12.18 -23.80
N ILE A 531 17.97 12.35 -25.11
CA ILE A 531 18.89 13.09 -26.03
C ILE A 531 18.57 14.58 -25.97
#